data_29030c58b55ea8d0effe103d3bc58800
#
_entry.id   29030c58b55ea8d0effe103d3bc58800
#
_cell.length_a   1.000
_cell.length_b   1.000
_cell.length_c   1.000
_cell.angle_alpha   90.00
_cell.angle_beta   90.00
_cell.angle_gamma   90.00
#
_symmetry.space_group_name_H-M   'P 1'
#
loop_
_entity.id
_entity.type
_entity.pdbx_description
1 polymer ?
#
loop_
_entity_poly.entity_id
_entity_poly.type
_entity_poly.pdbx_seq_one_letter_code
_entity_poly.pdbx_strand_id
1 'polypeptide(L)'
;MTTIRPHDALVSLVHELCKLPRETGWVEFKENNGDPDEIGEYISALANSAVLADKSSAYLVWGVRDGCQDIVGTTFDPFAAKVGEEELENWLLRFLRPKIDFRFYKLQ
;
A
#
# COMPACT_ATOMS: atom_id res chain seq x y z
N MET A 1 -11.04 19.58 21.38
CA MET A 1 -10.33 18.53 20.62
C MET A 1 -10.65 18.66 19.15
N THR A 2 -9.64 18.72 18.32
CA THR A 2 -9.82 18.85 16.88
C THR A 2 -10.00 17.47 16.25
N THR A 3 -11.06 17.28 15.48
CA THR A 3 -11.28 16.04 14.74
C THR A 3 -10.60 16.12 13.38
N ILE A 4 -9.69 15.19 13.09
CA ILE A 4 -9.01 15.12 11.80
C ILE A 4 -9.84 14.25 10.87
N ARG A 5 -10.08 14.73 9.64
CA ARG A 5 -10.78 13.91 8.64
C ARG A 5 -9.96 12.69 8.28
N PRO A 6 -10.60 11.54 8.00
CA PRO A 6 -9.84 10.33 7.61
C PRO A 6 -8.92 10.56 6.42
N HIS A 7 -9.36 11.32 5.42
CA HIS A 7 -8.53 11.64 4.26
C HIS A 7 -7.27 12.41 4.67
N ASP A 8 -7.41 13.44 5.52
CA ASP A 8 -6.28 14.26 5.96
C ASP A 8 -5.31 13.45 6.80
N ALA A 9 -5.82 12.54 7.63
CA ALA A 9 -4.99 11.64 8.43
C ALA A 9 -4.18 10.71 7.52
N LEU A 10 -4.76 10.20 6.44
CA LEU A 10 -4.07 9.34 5.48
C LEU A 10 -3.01 10.11 4.70
N VAL A 11 -3.29 11.34 4.28
CA VAL A 11 -2.30 12.19 3.61
C VAL A 11 -1.12 12.45 4.53
N SER A 12 -1.38 12.79 5.79
CA SER A 12 -0.32 12.99 6.79
C SER A 12 0.50 11.72 6.99
N LEU A 13 -0.15 10.55 7.03
CA LEU A 13 0.54 9.28 7.14
C LEU A 13 1.50 9.06 5.98
N VAL A 14 1.07 9.32 4.74
CA VAL A 14 1.93 9.16 3.56
C VAL A 14 3.16 10.06 3.69
N HIS A 15 3.01 11.31 4.10
CA HIS A 15 4.14 12.21 4.31
C HIS A 15 5.10 11.68 5.38
N GLU A 16 4.58 11.14 6.47
CA GLU A 16 5.42 10.55 7.51
C GLU A 16 6.15 9.29 7.02
N LEU A 17 5.48 8.45 6.25
CA LEU A 17 6.11 7.25 5.68
C LEU A 17 7.25 7.62 4.74
N CYS A 18 7.13 8.71 3.99
CA CYS A 18 8.19 9.17 3.08
C CYS A 18 9.44 9.64 3.81
N LYS A 19 9.35 9.93 5.10
CA LYS A 19 10.50 10.36 5.92
C LYS A 19 11.26 9.18 6.53
N LEU A 20 10.74 7.96 6.44
CA LEU A 20 11.36 6.78 7.03
C LEU A 20 12.62 6.38 6.25
N PRO A 21 13.55 5.65 6.89
CA PRO A 21 14.70 5.10 6.18
C PRO A 21 14.27 4.22 5.01
N ARG A 22 15.08 4.20 3.95
CA ARG A 22 14.77 3.49 2.70
C ARG A 22 14.53 2.00 2.89
N GLU A 23 15.15 1.39 3.89
CA GLU A 23 15.07 -0.05 4.14
C GLU A 23 14.06 -0.42 5.23
N THR A 24 13.02 0.40 5.40
CA THR A 24 11.96 0.10 6.35
C THR A 24 11.10 -1.04 5.78
N GLY A 25 11.19 -2.23 6.39
CA GLY A 25 10.63 -3.47 5.82
C GLY A 25 9.11 -3.57 5.80
N TRP A 26 8.41 -2.68 6.52
CA TRP A 26 6.94 -2.69 6.57
C TRP A 26 6.32 -1.58 5.72
N VAL A 27 7.10 -0.96 4.85
CA VAL A 27 6.62 0.03 3.87
C VAL A 27 7.30 -0.23 2.53
N GLU A 28 6.52 -0.22 1.45
CA GLU A 28 7.00 -0.34 0.08
C GLU A 28 6.43 0.79 -0.76
N PHE A 29 7.26 1.43 -1.57
CA PHE A 29 6.85 2.51 -2.46
C PHE A 29 6.94 2.08 -3.91
N LYS A 30 5.91 2.40 -4.70
CA LYS A 30 5.86 2.16 -6.13
C LYS A 30 5.30 3.39 -6.82
N GLU A 31 5.66 3.61 -8.08
CA GLU A 31 5.04 4.67 -8.85
C GLU A 31 3.71 4.20 -9.45
N ASN A 32 3.76 3.23 -10.37
CA ASN A 32 2.57 2.81 -11.11
C ASN A 32 2.42 1.29 -11.23
N ASN A 33 3.16 0.51 -10.48
CA ASN A 33 3.14 -0.94 -10.64
C ASN A 33 1.78 -1.53 -10.24
N GLY A 34 1.01 -1.94 -11.24
CA GLY A 34 -0.31 -2.55 -11.05
C GLY A 34 -0.36 -4.04 -11.35
N ASP A 35 0.79 -4.74 -11.41
CA ASP A 35 0.83 -6.17 -11.65
C ASP A 35 0.19 -6.92 -10.46
N PRO A 36 -0.92 -7.67 -10.68
CA PRO A 36 -1.63 -8.33 -9.58
C PRO A 36 -0.76 -9.32 -8.80
N ASP A 37 0.05 -10.11 -9.47
CA ASP A 37 0.91 -11.09 -8.81
C ASP A 37 1.92 -10.42 -7.89
N GLU A 38 2.55 -9.36 -8.36
CA GLU A 38 3.50 -8.60 -7.56
C GLU A 38 2.83 -7.90 -6.39
N ILE A 39 1.63 -7.33 -6.59
CA ILE A 39 0.87 -6.71 -5.51
C ILE A 39 0.59 -7.74 -4.41
N GLY A 40 0.15 -8.94 -4.78
CA GLY A 40 -0.09 -10.01 -3.82
C GLY A 40 1.17 -10.40 -3.05
N GLU A 41 2.29 -10.51 -3.74
CA GLU A 41 3.57 -10.82 -3.12
C GLU A 41 4.02 -9.73 -2.14
N TYR A 42 3.87 -8.44 -2.52
CA TYR A 42 4.19 -7.33 -1.63
C TYR A 42 3.31 -7.32 -0.39
N ILE A 43 2.00 -7.54 -0.54
CA ILE A 43 1.09 -7.57 0.62
C ILE A 43 1.53 -8.67 1.59
N SER A 44 1.84 -9.86 1.09
CA SER A 44 2.29 -10.97 1.94
C SER A 44 3.61 -10.66 2.64
N ALA A 45 4.58 -10.15 1.91
CA ALA A 45 5.89 -9.82 2.46
C ALA A 45 5.82 -8.69 3.50
N LEU A 46 5.02 -7.66 3.21
CA LEU A 46 4.84 -6.53 4.11
C LEU A 46 4.15 -6.95 5.41
N ALA A 47 3.13 -7.80 5.32
CA ALA A 47 2.42 -8.31 6.49
C ALA A 47 3.38 -9.08 7.41
N ASN A 48 4.24 -9.94 6.85
CA ASN A 48 5.24 -10.67 7.61
C ASN A 48 6.26 -9.72 8.25
N SER A 49 6.73 -8.73 7.49
CA SER A 49 7.70 -7.74 7.99
C SER A 49 7.13 -6.92 9.14
N ALA A 50 5.85 -6.57 9.07
CA ALA A 50 5.19 -5.83 10.14
C ALA A 50 5.16 -6.65 11.44
N VAL A 51 4.83 -7.94 11.35
CA VAL A 51 4.82 -8.83 12.51
C VAL A 51 6.22 -8.90 13.12
N LEU A 52 7.25 -9.11 12.31
CA LEU A 52 8.62 -9.20 12.80
C LEU A 52 9.12 -7.90 13.42
N ALA A 53 8.61 -6.77 12.95
CA ALA A 53 8.98 -5.45 13.48
C ALA A 53 8.05 -4.97 14.60
N ASP A 54 7.11 -5.82 15.03
CA ASP A 54 6.11 -5.50 16.06
C ASP A 54 5.28 -4.27 15.69
N LYS A 55 4.87 -4.21 14.42
CA LYS A 55 3.99 -3.16 13.89
C LYS A 55 2.60 -3.73 13.65
N SER A 56 1.57 -2.92 13.96
CA SER A 56 0.19 -3.32 13.76
C SER A 56 -0.27 -3.24 12.30
N SER A 57 0.47 -2.51 11.47
CA SER A 57 0.13 -2.29 10.07
C SER A 57 1.38 -2.20 9.21
N ALA A 58 1.22 -2.56 7.93
CA ALA A 58 2.21 -2.33 6.90
C ALA A 58 1.56 -1.56 5.75
N TYR A 59 2.37 -0.97 4.88
CA TYR A 59 1.86 -0.06 3.86
C TYR A 59 2.52 -0.30 2.51
N LEU A 60 1.70 -0.35 1.47
CA LEU A 60 2.14 -0.32 0.07
C LEU A 60 1.58 0.97 -0.52
N VAL A 61 2.45 1.87 -0.94
CA VAL A 61 2.08 3.21 -1.37
C VAL A 61 2.47 3.41 -2.83
N TRP A 62 1.47 3.72 -3.67
CA TRP A 62 1.70 4.09 -5.07
C TRP A 62 1.76 5.60 -5.21
N GLY A 63 2.54 6.06 -6.17
CA GLY A 63 2.70 7.48 -6.44
C GLY A 63 3.90 8.09 -5.73
N VAL A 64 4.77 7.27 -5.17
CA VAL A 64 6.01 7.70 -4.51
C VAL A 64 7.18 7.04 -5.23
N ARG A 65 8.16 7.84 -5.62
CA ARG A 65 9.36 7.34 -6.29
C ARG A 65 10.24 6.62 -5.29
N ASP A 66 10.51 5.35 -5.58
CA ASP A 66 11.41 4.55 -4.76
C ASP A 66 12.83 5.10 -4.85
N GLY A 67 13.54 5.05 -3.74
CA GLY A 67 14.90 5.55 -3.64
C GLY A 67 15.00 6.97 -3.09
N CYS A 68 14.32 7.95 -3.68
CA CYS A 68 14.29 9.32 -3.16
C CYS A 68 13.01 9.62 -2.35
N GLN A 69 12.01 8.75 -2.45
CA GLN A 69 10.74 8.84 -1.74
C GLN A 69 9.99 10.16 -1.99
N ASP A 70 10.13 10.69 -3.21
CA ASP A 70 9.38 11.87 -3.64
C ASP A 70 7.96 11.48 -4.05
N ILE A 71 6.98 12.27 -3.64
CA ILE A 71 5.59 12.08 -4.04
C ILE A 71 5.43 12.60 -5.46
N VAL A 72 5.19 11.69 -6.41
CA VAL A 72 5.10 12.02 -7.84
C VAL A 72 3.71 11.73 -8.44
N GLY A 73 2.83 11.10 -7.66
CA GLY A 73 1.51 10.71 -8.14
C GLY A 73 1.52 9.40 -8.91
N THR A 74 0.35 8.83 -9.15
CA THR A 74 0.20 7.56 -9.84
C THR A 74 -1.01 7.55 -10.76
N THR A 75 -0.91 6.80 -11.85
CA THR A 75 -2.05 6.47 -12.71
C THR A 75 -2.72 5.16 -12.30
N PHE A 76 -2.12 4.41 -11.38
CA PHE A 76 -2.71 3.17 -10.89
C PHE A 76 -3.92 3.47 -10.01
N ASP A 77 -5.04 2.82 -10.30
CA ASP A 77 -6.27 2.93 -9.51
C ASP A 77 -6.68 1.51 -9.07
N PRO A 78 -6.50 1.17 -7.78
CA PRO A 78 -6.82 -0.18 -7.32
C PRO A 78 -8.31 -0.51 -7.40
N PHE A 79 -9.19 0.49 -7.42
CA PHE A 79 -10.63 0.28 -7.49
C PHE A 79 -11.10 0.02 -8.93
N ALA A 80 -10.34 0.48 -9.92
CA ALA A 80 -10.63 0.24 -11.34
C ALA A 80 -9.88 -0.97 -11.89
N ALA A 81 -8.85 -1.45 -11.21
CA ALA A 81 -8.00 -2.53 -11.67
C ALA A 81 -8.75 -3.87 -11.66
N LYS A 82 -8.48 -4.69 -12.68
CA LYS A 82 -9.10 -6.00 -12.83
C LYS A 82 -8.07 -7.06 -13.19
N VAL A 83 -8.37 -8.30 -12.79
CA VAL A 83 -7.64 -9.48 -13.22
C VAL A 83 -8.63 -10.30 -14.05
N GLY A 84 -8.50 -10.25 -15.38
CA GLY A 84 -9.56 -10.72 -16.27
C GLY A 84 -10.80 -9.86 -16.09
N GLU A 85 -11.91 -10.46 -15.70
CA GLU A 85 -13.16 -9.75 -15.44
C GLU A 85 -13.41 -9.51 -13.95
N GLU A 86 -12.52 -10.01 -13.09
CA GLU A 86 -12.66 -9.90 -11.64
C GLU A 86 -11.97 -8.64 -11.13
N GLU A 87 -12.57 -7.95 -10.17
CA GLU A 87 -11.93 -6.83 -9.50
C GLU A 87 -10.68 -7.28 -8.76
N LEU A 88 -9.64 -6.44 -8.78
CA LEU A 88 -8.36 -6.75 -8.15
C LEU A 88 -8.53 -7.10 -6.67
N GLU A 89 -9.35 -6.36 -5.94
CA GLU A 89 -9.57 -6.62 -4.51
C GLU A 89 -10.11 -8.02 -4.27
N ASN A 90 -11.11 -8.45 -5.04
CA ASN A 90 -11.68 -9.79 -4.92
C ASN A 90 -10.65 -10.86 -5.28
N TRP A 91 -9.87 -10.64 -6.33
CA TRP A 91 -8.82 -11.57 -6.73
C TRP A 91 -7.78 -11.72 -5.62
N LEU A 92 -7.36 -10.62 -5.01
CA LEU A 92 -6.39 -10.64 -3.91
C LEU A 92 -6.93 -11.38 -2.69
N LEU A 93 -8.23 -11.23 -2.38
CA LEU A 93 -8.84 -11.93 -1.25
C LEU A 93 -8.77 -13.45 -1.44
N ARG A 94 -8.84 -13.95 -2.68
CA ARG A 94 -8.65 -15.38 -2.97
C ARG A 94 -7.20 -15.78 -3.04
N PHE A 95 -6.35 -14.90 -3.58
CA PHE A 95 -4.92 -15.18 -3.79
C PHE A 95 -4.15 -15.29 -2.47
N LEU A 96 -4.45 -14.42 -1.50
CA LEU A 96 -3.69 -14.34 -0.25
C LEU A 96 -4.03 -15.50 0.68
N ARG A 97 -3.02 -16.34 0.94
CA ARG A 97 -3.11 -17.50 1.85
C ARG A 97 -1.87 -17.54 2.74
N PRO A 98 -2.01 -17.52 4.08
CA PRO A 98 -3.25 -17.35 4.83
C PRO A 98 -3.87 -15.98 4.59
N LYS A 99 -5.14 -15.83 4.99
CA LYS A 99 -5.89 -14.59 4.80
C LYS A 99 -5.19 -13.42 5.48
N ILE A 100 -5.10 -12.31 4.75
CA ILE A 100 -4.54 -11.04 5.24
C ILE A 100 -5.61 -9.98 5.10
N ASP A 101 -5.86 -9.21 6.15
CA ASP A 101 -6.77 -8.08 6.07
C ASP A 101 -6.04 -6.89 5.44
N PHE A 102 -6.63 -6.31 4.40
CA PHE A 102 -6.07 -5.16 3.73
C PHE A 102 -7.16 -4.21 3.25
N ARG A 103 -6.81 -2.97 3.00
CA ARG A 103 -7.71 -1.96 2.42
C ARG A 103 -6.95 -1.09 1.45
N PHE A 104 -7.64 -0.72 0.38
CA PHE A 104 -7.15 0.28 -0.55
C PHE A 104 -7.74 1.65 -0.21
N TYR A 105 -6.92 2.68 -0.38
CA TYR A 105 -7.34 4.08 -0.24
C TYR A 105 -6.83 4.85 -1.45
N LYS A 106 -7.63 5.80 -1.93
CA LYS A 106 -7.24 6.69 -3.01
C LYS A 106 -7.18 8.10 -2.46
N LEU A 107 -6.00 8.70 -2.53
CA LEU A 107 -5.74 10.04 -2.01
C LEU A 107 -5.43 11.00 -3.15
N GLN A 108 -5.69 12.26 -2.95
CA GLN A 108 -5.41 13.29 -3.94
C GLN A 108 -4.34 14.25 -3.45
#